data_0996c4147e5891980529a8485de485c7
#
_entry.id   0996c4147e5891980529a8485de485c7
#
_cell.length_a   1.000
_cell.length_b   1.000
_cell.length_c   1.000
_cell.angle_alpha   90.00
_cell.angle_beta   90.00
_cell.angle_gamma   90.00
#
_symmetry.space_group_name_H-M   'P 1'
#
loop_
_entity.id
_entity.type
_entity.pdbx_description
1 polymer ?
#
loop_
_entity_poly.entity_id
_entity_poly.type
_entity_poly.pdbx_seq_one_letter_code
_entity_poly.pdbx_strand_id
1 'polypeptide(L)'
;MKKALIVFGGWEGHEPKLCTEIFAPLLRERGYDVTLSDTLDIYLNQEFLQGLNLIVPLWTMGTITKEQEKGLLTAVAGGVGLAGWHGGMADAFRNNTEYQWMVGGQWVAHPGNIIDYEVNIIDHEDPITAGLSDFKMHSEQYYMHVDPSNQVLATTTFSGEHAHWVNGVVMPVVWKRMWDKGRVFYSSLGHVARDFDVPEAKEIQIRGMMWASR
;
A
#
# COMPACT_ATOMS: atom_id res chain seq x y z
N MET A 1 -4.84 -16.31 17.72
CA MET A 1 -5.41 -15.71 16.48
C MET A 1 -4.65 -14.43 16.22
N LYS A 2 -4.18 -14.20 14.99
CA LYS A 2 -3.51 -12.95 14.60
C LYS A 2 -4.52 -11.81 14.59
N LYS A 3 -4.06 -10.58 14.83
CA LYS A 3 -4.90 -9.39 14.85
C LYS A 3 -4.50 -8.41 13.75
N ALA A 4 -5.47 -7.93 12.99
CA ALA A 4 -5.28 -6.92 11.96
C ALA A 4 -6.19 -5.72 12.20
N LEU A 5 -5.69 -4.54 11.85
CA LEU A 5 -6.44 -3.30 11.84
C LEU A 5 -6.49 -2.76 10.40
N ILE A 6 -7.68 -2.47 9.89
CA ILE A 6 -7.85 -1.69 8.67
C ILE A 6 -8.37 -0.30 9.07
N VAL A 7 -7.64 0.75 8.69
CA VAL A 7 -8.04 2.14 8.91
C VAL A 7 -8.39 2.74 7.56
N PHE A 8 -9.67 3.10 7.37
CA PHE A 8 -10.18 3.50 6.07
C PHE A 8 -10.92 4.83 6.11
N GLY A 9 -10.77 5.63 5.06
CA GLY A 9 -11.39 6.94 4.94
C GLY A 9 -10.61 7.86 4.00
N GLY A 10 -10.70 9.15 4.24
CA GLY A 10 -10.11 10.16 3.39
C GLY A 10 -10.95 10.40 2.13
N TRP A 11 -10.30 10.46 0.97
CA TRP A 11 -11.00 10.73 -0.28
C TRP A 11 -11.79 9.51 -0.79
N GLU A 12 -13.10 9.68 -0.95
CA GLU A 12 -14.03 8.63 -1.35
C GLU A 12 -13.82 8.10 -2.78
N GLY A 13 -13.14 8.86 -3.64
CA GLY A 13 -12.85 8.43 -5.02
C GLY A 13 -11.97 7.18 -5.12
N HIS A 14 -11.25 6.81 -4.05
CA HIS A 14 -10.52 5.54 -3.96
C HIS A 14 -11.34 4.40 -3.33
N GLU A 15 -12.64 4.59 -3.15
CA GLU A 15 -13.57 3.57 -2.66
C GLU A 15 -13.08 2.82 -1.40
N PRO A 16 -12.60 3.54 -0.34
CA PRO A 16 -11.96 2.90 0.81
C PRO A 16 -12.87 1.88 1.49
N LYS A 17 -14.18 2.16 1.54
CA LYS A 17 -15.15 1.24 2.13
C LYS A 17 -15.31 -0.04 1.30
N LEU A 18 -15.47 0.09 -0.03
CA LEU A 18 -15.59 -1.08 -0.92
C LEU A 18 -14.31 -1.92 -0.91
N CYS A 19 -13.15 -1.29 -0.90
CA CYS A 19 -11.87 -2.00 -0.75
C CYS A 19 -11.81 -2.76 0.59
N THR A 20 -12.29 -2.15 1.68
CA THR A 20 -12.37 -2.82 2.99
C THR A 20 -13.30 -4.04 2.94
N GLU A 21 -14.42 -3.96 2.22
CA GLU A 21 -15.35 -5.07 2.02
C GLU A 21 -14.73 -6.26 1.25
N ILE A 22 -13.71 -6.01 0.42
CA ILE A 22 -12.92 -7.07 -0.24
C ILE A 22 -11.91 -7.69 0.74
N PHE A 23 -11.08 -6.87 1.39
CA PHE A 23 -9.91 -7.39 2.09
C PHE A 23 -10.18 -7.82 3.53
N ALA A 24 -11.18 -7.27 4.22
CA ALA A 24 -11.50 -7.70 5.58
C ALA A 24 -11.99 -9.16 5.66
N PRO A 25 -12.89 -9.64 4.78
CA PRO A 25 -13.23 -11.06 4.72
C PRO A 25 -12.03 -11.95 4.40
N LEU A 26 -11.20 -11.55 3.42
CA LEU A 26 -10.00 -12.31 3.02
C LEU A 26 -8.99 -12.46 4.17
N LEU A 27 -8.84 -11.46 5.03
CA LEU A 27 -8.01 -11.55 6.23
C LEU A 27 -8.66 -12.48 7.27
N ARG A 28 -9.98 -12.39 7.48
CA ARG A 28 -10.70 -13.27 8.42
C ARG A 28 -10.59 -14.75 8.02
N GLU A 29 -10.74 -15.05 6.73
CA GLU A 29 -10.55 -16.40 6.17
C GLU A 29 -9.15 -16.95 6.43
N ARG A 30 -8.15 -16.07 6.56
CA ARG A 30 -6.76 -16.39 6.90
C ARG A 30 -6.48 -16.39 8.40
N GLY A 31 -7.52 -16.38 9.23
CA GLY A 31 -7.42 -16.53 10.67
C GLY A 31 -7.08 -15.24 11.43
N TYR A 32 -7.35 -14.08 10.83
CA TYR A 32 -7.20 -12.80 11.53
C TYR A 32 -8.49 -12.38 12.25
N ASP A 33 -8.33 -11.84 13.45
CA ASP A 33 -9.32 -10.99 14.08
C ASP A 33 -9.14 -9.58 13.50
N VAL A 34 -10.13 -9.11 12.72
CA VAL A 34 -10.02 -7.86 11.96
C VAL A 34 -10.86 -6.78 12.60
N THR A 35 -10.18 -5.76 13.11
CA THR A 35 -10.78 -4.50 13.56
C THR A 35 -10.82 -3.52 12.40
N LEU A 36 -11.93 -2.82 12.25
CA LEU A 36 -12.13 -1.75 11.27
C LEU A 36 -12.22 -0.42 12.01
N SER A 37 -11.57 0.62 11.49
CA SER A 37 -11.66 1.99 12.02
C SER A 37 -11.84 2.98 10.88
N ASP A 38 -12.82 3.85 11.01
CA ASP A 38 -13.08 4.99 10.12
C ASP A 38 -12.53 6.31 10.69
N THR A 39 -11.65 6.22 11.66
CA THR A 39 -10.96 7.37 12.26
C THR A 39 -9.49 7.08 12.51
N LEU A 40 -8.66 8.12 12.34
CA LEU A 40 -7.23 8.09 12.64
C LEU A 40 -6.93 8.10 14.16
N ASP A 41 -7.92 8.39 15.01
CA ASP A 41 -7.74 8.42 16.48
C ASP A 41 -7.36 7.05 17.04
N ILE A 42 -7.63 5.96 16.32
CA ILE A 42 -7.19 4.62 16.69
C ILE A 42 -5.66 4.54 16.84
N TYR A 43 -4.91 5.38 16.13
CA TYR A 43 -3.45 5.46 16.22
C TYR A 43 -2.94 6.05 17.55
N LEU A 44 -3.79 6.67 18.36
CA LEU A 44 -3.46 7.14 19.70
C LEU A 44 -3.41 6.00 20.74
N ASN A 45 -4.05 4.87 20.46
CA ASN A 45 -4.12 3.73 21.38
C ASN A 45 -2.90 2.80 21.21
N GLN A 46 -1.79 3.17 21.87
CA GLN A 46 -0.52 2.44 21.76
C GLN A 46 -0.60 0.99 22.23
N GLU A 47 -1.31 0.70 23.30
CA GLU A 47 -1.47 -0.66 23.81
C GLU A 47 -2.18 -1.55 22.79
N PHE A 48 -3.26 -1.04 22.19
CA PHE A 48 -3.98 -1.74 21.12
C PHE A 48 -3.09 -1.97 19.91
N LEU A 49 -2.40 -0.93 19.42
CA LEU A 49 -1.55 -1.03 18.22
C LEU A 49 -0.42 -2.05 18.41
N GLN A 50 0.24 -2.04 19.58
CA GLN A 50 1.32 -2.98 19.86
C GLN A 50 0.84 -4.44 19.96
N GLY A 51 -0.45 -4.66 20.22
CA GLY A 51 -1.09 -5.98 20.19
C GLY A 51 -1.39 -6.52 18.80
N LEU A 52 -1.23 -5.71 17.74
CA LEU A 52 -1.55 -6.08 16.36
C LEU A 52 -0.42 -6.87 15.69
N ASN A 53 -0.77 -7.65 14.68
CA ASN A 53 0.17 -8.28 13.77
C ASN A 53 0.31 -7.49 12.46
N LEU A 54 -0.76 -6.76 12.06
CA LEU A 54 -0.84 -6.06 10.78
C LEU A 54 -1.70 -4.80 10.91
N ILE A 55 -1.25 -3.70 10.30
CA ILE A 55 -2.02 -2.49 10.05
C ILE A 55 -2.14 -2.30 8.53
N VAL A 56 -3.36 -2.06 8.05
CA VAL A 56 -3.68 -1.77 6.64
C VAL A 56 -4.24 -0.35 6.55
N PRO A 57 -3.44 0.64 6.14
CA PRO A 57 -3.93 2.00 5.92
C PRO A 57 -4.64 2.10 4.57
N LEU A 58 -5.84 2.70 4.56
CA LEU A 58 -6.66 3.04 3.40
C LEU A 58 -7.18 4.47 3.53
N TRP A 59 -6.29 5.44 3.64
CA TRP A 59 -6.62 6.82 3.92
C TRP A 59 -5.96 7.78 2.95
N THR A 60 -6.68 8.23 1.93
CA THR A 60 -6.12 9.11 0.89
C THR A 60 -6.34 10.59 1.22
N MET A 61 -5.30 11.42 0.98
CA MET A 61 -5.35 12.89 1.12
C MET A 61 -5.85 13.37 2.49
N GLY A 62 -5.37 12.74 3.54
CA GLY A 62 -5.72 13.10 4.91
C GLY A 62 -4.72 14.04 5.57
N THR A 63 -5.11 14.49 6.75
CA THR A 63 -4.24 15.16 7.71
C THR A 63 -4.16 14.29 8.95
N ILE A 64 -2.93 14.00 9.40
CA ILE A 64 -2.66 13.23 10.62
C ILE A 64 -2.02 14.15 11.65
N THR A 65 -2.40 14.05 12.93
CA THR A 65 -1.74 14.78 14.01
C THR A 65 -0.36 14.17 14.30
N LYS A 66 0.51 14.94 14.95
CA LYS A 66 1.83 14.44 15.36
C LYS A 66 1.74 13.24 16.30
N GLU A 67 0.74 13.24 17.17
CA GLU A 67 0.50 12.16 18.13
C GLU A 67 0.01 10.89 17.44
N GLN A 68 -0.92 11.01 16.49
CA GLN A 68 -1.41 9.89 15.67
C GLN A 68 -0.27 9.32 14.81
N GLU A 69 0.49 10.18 14.11
CA GLU A 69 1.66 9.77 13.32
C GLU A 69 2.68 9.04 14.17
N LYS A 70 3.06 9.63 15.32
CA LYS A 70 3.98 9.01 16.27
C LYS A 70 3.50 7.64 16.72
N GLY A 71 2.18 7.52 16.96
CA GLY A 71 1.56 6.26 17.34
C GLY A 71 1.76 5.17 16.31
N LEU A 72 1.45 5.47 15.04
CA LEU A 72 1.61 4.55 13.92
C LEU A 72 3.09 4.18 13.72
N LEU A 73 3.98 5.18 13.62
CA LEU A 73 5.43 4.95 13.42
C LEU A 73 6.02 4.08 14.53
N THR A 74 5.65 4.33 15.81
CA THR A 74 6.12 3.57 16.95
C THR A 74 5.64 2.12 16.90
N ALA A 75 4.39 1.88 16.52
CA ALA A 75 3.85 0.53 16.41
C ALA A 75 4.60 -0.27 15.34
N VAL A 76 4.83 0.32 14.17
CA VAL A 76 5.56 -0.34 13.08
C VAL A 76 7.02 -0.56 13.46
N ALA A 77 7.71 0.44 14.03
CA ALA A 77 9.08 0.27 14.52
C ALA A 77 9.20 -0.83 15.59
N GLY A 78 8.15 -1.04 16.40
CA GLY A 78 8.04 -2.12 17.38
C GLY A 78 7.80 -3.52 16.77
N GLY A 79 7.63 -3.62 15.45
CA GLY A 79 7.49 -4.89 14.73
C GLY A 79 6.08 -5.19 14.23
N VAL A 80 5.10 -4.30 14.38
CA VAL A 80 3.80 -4.45 13.74
C VAL A 80 3.96 -4.26 12.23
N GLY A 81 3.40 -5.15 11.42
CA GLY A 81 3.44 -5.04 9.98
C GLY A 81 2.58 -3.89 9.44
N LEU A 82 3.02 -3.25 8.37
CA LEU A 82 2.26 -2.25 7.64
C LEU A 82 2.14 -2.68 6.17
N ALA A 83 0.91 -2.78 5.65
CA ALA A 83 0.71 -3.16 4.25
C ALA A 83 -0.49 -2.43 3.67
N GLY A 84 -0.27 -1.67 2.61
CA GLY A 84 -1.32 -0.90 1.97
C GLY A 84 -1.06 -0.73 0.48
N TRP A 85 -1.88 0.08 -0.14
CA TRP A 85 -1.82 0.25 -1.58
C TRP A 85 -2.26 1.63 -2.05
N HIS A 86 -1.86 1.97 -3.25
CA HIS A 86 -2.28 3.12 -4.02
C HIS A 86 -2.24 4.41 -3.18
N GLY A 87 -3.15 5.33 -3.40
CA GLY A 87 -3.27 6.56 -2.63
C GLY A 87 -3.66 6.34 -1.16
N GLY A 88 -4.30 5.21 -0.84
CA GLY A 88 -4.67 4.86 0.52
C GLY A 88 -3.49 4.70 1.48
N MET A 89 -2.28 4.51 0.94
CA MET A 89 -1.04 4.47 1.71
C MET A 89 -0.04 5.53 1.24
N ALA A 90 0.30 5.60 -0.06
CA ALA A 90 1.37 6.50 -0.51
C ALA A 90 0.90 7.91 -0.86
N ASP A 91 -0.38 8.22 -0.75
CA ASP A 91 -0.93 9.57 -0.84
C ASP A 91 -1.79 9.93 0.39
N ALA A 92 -1.52 9.27 1.51
CA ALA A 92 -2.30 9.45 2.72
C ALA A 92 -2.04 10.80 3.39
N PHE A 93 -0.77 11.13 3.63
CA PHE A 93 -0.37 12.28 4.44
C PHE A 93 0.77 13.05 3.77
N ARG A 94 0.43 13.90 2.81
CA ARG A 94 1.39 14.62 1.92
C ARG A 94 2.38 15.52 2.66
N ASN A 95 2.06 15.97 3.87
CA ASN A 95 2.90 16.88 4.65
C ASN A 95 3.78 16.15 5.69
N ASN A 96 3.70 14.81 5.76
CA ASN A 96 4.33 14.01 6.81
C ASN A 96 5.50 13.21 6.27
N THR A 97 6.69 13.81 6.29
CA THR A 97 7.91 13.22 5.69
C THR A 97 8.37 11.93 6.37
N GLU A 98 8.21 11.80 7.70
CA GLU A 98 8.54 10.55 8.40
C GLU A 98 7.61 9.40 8.00
N TYR A 99 6.32 9.69 7.82
CA TYR A 99 5.37 8.72 7.30
C TYR A 99 5.78 8.26 5.88
N GLN A 100 6.10 9.19 4.98
CA GLN A 100 6.54 8.89 3.62
C GLN A 100 7.83 8.07 3.61
N TRP A 101 8.75 8.37 4.53
CA TRP A 101 9.99 7.61 4.70
C TRP A 101 9.71 6.19 5.18
N MET A 102 8.79 5.99 6.12
CA MET A 102 8.35 4.65 6.54
C MET A 102 7.72 3.87 5.37
N VAL A 103 6.85 4.51 4.58
CA VAL A 103 6.19 3.89 3.42
C VAL A 103 7.20 3.55 2.31
N GLY A 104 8.25 4.36 2.17
CA GLY A 104 9.26 4.22 1.13
C GLY A 104 8.89 4.90 -0.18
N GLY A 105 7.91 5.78 -0.17
CA GLY A 105 7.53 6.55 -1.35
C GLY A 105 6.35 7.48 -1.11
N GLN A 106 6.17 8.38 -2.07
CA GLN A 106 5.10 9.37 -2.10
C GLN A 106 4.57 9.50 -3.53
N TRP A 107 3.26 9.47 -3.68
CA TRP A 107 2.59 9.79 -4.93
C TRP A 107 2.91 11.22 -5.39
N VAL A 108 3.11 11.38 -6.70
CA VAL A 108 3.38 12.67 -7.33
C VAL A 108 2.37 12.99 -8.42
N ALA A 109 2.12 12.02 -9.32
CA ALA A 109 1.26 12.22 -10.48
C ALA A 109 0.76 10.87 -11.04
N HIS A 110 -0.24 10.94 -11.91
CA HIS A 110 -0.72 9.83 -12.75
C HIS A 110 -1.05 10.36 -14.16
N PRO A 111 -0.02 10.62 -14.99
CA PRO A 111 -0.21 11.18 -16.33
C PRO A 111 -1.17 10.33 -17.16
N GLY A 112 -2.20 10.96 -17.72
CA GLY A 112 -3.25 10.30 -18.51
C GLY A 112 -4.45 9.82 -17.68
N ASN A 113 -4.42 9.95 -16.35
CA ASN A 113 -5.45 9.44 -15.43
C ASN A 113 -5.63 7.92 -15.58
N ILE A 114 -6.80 7.44 -16.01
CA ILE A 114 -7.07 6.02 -16.23
C ILE A 114 -6.58 5.63 -17.62
N ILE A 115 -5.55 4.80 -17.65
CA ILE A 115 -4.92 4.33 -18.90
C ILE A 115 -4.63 2.83 -18.86
N ASP A 116 -4.38 2.25 -20.04
CA ASP A 116 -3.85 0.90 -20.13
C ASP A 116 -2.33 0.93 -19.96
N TYR A 117 -1.81 0.10 -19.05
CA TYR A 117 -0.36 -0.06 -18.86
C TYR A 117 0.00 -1.48 -18.43
N GLU A 118 1.27 -1.81 -18.54
CA GLU A 118 1.79 -3.11 -18.15
C GLU A 118 2.56 -3.01 -16.82
N VAL A 119 2.37 -4.02 -16.00
CA VAL A 119 3.14 -4.25 -14.78
C VAL A 119 4.08 -5.41 -15.04
N ASN A 120 5.38 -5.16 -14.86
CA ASN A 120 6.44 -6.14 -15.09
C ASN A 120 6.95 -6.69 -13.76
N ILE A 121 6.89 -8.01 -13.60
CA ILE A 121 7.46 -8.69 -12.42
C ILE A 121 8.97 -8.78 -12.60
N ILE A 122 9.73 -8.23 -11.65
CA ILE A 122 11.20 -8.21 -11.73
C ILE A 122 11.90 -9.14 -10.72
N ASP A 123 11.16 -9.61 -9.71
CA ASP A 123 11.65 -10.63 -8.77
C ASP A 123 10.66 -11.80 -8.75
N HIS A 124 10.97 -12.85 -9.49
CA HIS A 124 10.12 -14.05 -9.63
C HIS A 124 10.36 -15.08 -8.50
N GLU A 125 11.35 -14.86 -7.64
CA GLU A 125 11.65 -15.75 -6.52
C GLU A 125 11.07 -15.27 -5.20
N ASP A 126 10.72 -13.99 -5.10
CA ASP A 126 10.12 -13.43 -3.90
C ASP A 126 8.74 -14.06 -3.63
N PRO A 127 8.43 -14.46 -2.38
CA PRO A 127 7.14 -15.08 -2.04
C PRO A 127 5.90 -14.27 -2.44
N ILE A 128 6.04 -12.94 -2.60
CA ILE A 128 4.93 -12.07 -2.98
C ILE A 128 4.62 -12.20 -4.48
N THR A 129 5.65 -12.35 -5.31
CA THR A 129 5.56 -12.34 -6.77
C THR A 129 5.86 -13.68 -7.43
N ALA A 130 6.31 -14.68 -6.67
CA ALA A 130 6.62 -15.99 -7.20
C ALA A 130 5.44 -16.63 -7.95
N GLY A 131 5.72 -17.11 -9.16
CA GLY A 131 4.73 -17.75 -10.03
C GLY A 131 3.76 -16.79 -10.74
N LEU A 132 3.92 -15.47 -10.56
CA LEU A 132 3.20 -14.47 -11.33
C LEU A 132 3.99 -14.11 -12.60
N SER A 133 3.26 -13.76 -13.65
CA SER A 133 3.79 -13.20 -14.90
C SER A 133 3.45 -11.72 -15.00
N ASP A 134 4.05 -11.03 -15.95
CA ASP A 134 3.68 -9.67 -16.32
C ASP A 134 2.19 -9.61 -16.68
N PHE A 135 1.52 -8.52 -16.33
CA PHE A 135 0.09 -8.36 -16.49
C PHE A 135 -0.30 -6.92 -16.82
N LYS A 136 -1.53 -6.75 -17.32
CA LYS A 136 -2.05 -5.46 -17.72
C LYS A 136 -3.02 -4.91 -16.69
N MET A 137 -2.97 -3.59 -16.54
CA MET A 137 -3.91 -2.80 -15.74
C MET A 137 -4.60 -1.78 -16.64
N HIS A 138 -5.86 -1.48 -16.31
CA HIS A 138 -6.59 -0.32 -16.80
C HIS A 138 -6.95 0.56 -15.61
N SER A 139 -6.03 1.46 -15.22
CA SER A 139 -6.10 2.19 -13.98
C SER A 139 -5.19 3.43 -13.99
N GLU A 140 -5.00 4.08 -12.86
CA GLU A 140 -3.99 5.13 -12.69
C GLU A 140 -2.58 4.52 -12.65
N GLN A 141 -1.73 4.91 -13.60
CA GLN A 141 -0.30 4.60 -13.58
C GLN A 141 0.43 5.64 -12.72
N TYR A 142 0.82 5.28 -11.50
CA TYR A 142 1.45 6.22 -10.56
C TYR A 142 2.89 6.54 -10.91
N TYR A 143 3.17 7.84 -11.03
CA TYR A 143 4.53 8.39 -10.95
C TYR A 143 4.80 8.79 -9.50
N MET A 144 5.90 8.30 -8.92
CA MET A 144 6.16 8.42 -7.50
C MET A 144 7.58 8.91 -7.21
N HIS A 145 7.76 9.61 -6.11
CA HIS A 145 9.07 9.68 -5.47
C HIS A 145 9.25 8.43 -4.62
N VAL A 146 10.35 7.73 -4.80
CA VAL A 146 10.62 6.44 -4.15
C VAL A 146 11.96 6.44 -3.42
N ASP A 147 12.00 5.76 -2.29
CA ASP A 147 13.22 5.58 -1.50
C ASP A 147 14.13 4.54 -2.17
N PRO A 148 15.44 4.85 -2.36
CA PRO A 148 16.37 3.92 -3.01
C PRO A 148 16.65 2.63 -2.22
N SER A 149 16.27 2.57 -0.94
CA SER A 149 16.44 1.37 -0.10
C SER A 149 15.30 0.36 -0.22
N ASN A 150 14.27 0.64 -1.04
CA ASN A 150 13.18 -0.30 -1.28
C ASN A 150 13.67 -1.54 -2.02
N GLN A 151 13.23 -2.72 -1.58
CA GLN A 151 13.31 -3.94 -2.40
C GLN A 151 12.12 -3.93 -3.36
N VAL A 152 12.37 -3.59 -4.61
CA VAL A 152 11.36 -3.52 -5.67
C VAL A 152 11.07 -4.91 -6.22
N LEU A 153 9.80 -5.25 -6.36
CA LEU A 153 9.32 -6.56 -6.83
C LEU A 153 8.65 -6.49 -8.19
N ALA A 154 8.04 -5.35 -8.53
CA ALA A 154 7.43 -5.10 -9.82
C ALA A 154 7.57 -3.64 -10.23
N THR A 155 7.57 -3.38 -11.52
CA THR A 155 7.76 -2.06 -12.14
C THR A 155 6.74 -1.83 -13.25
N THR A 156 6.64 -0.58 -13.72
CA THR A 156 5.97 -0.20 -14.96
C THR A 156 6.83 0.81 -15.71
N THR A 157 6.67 0.88 -17.03
CA THR A 157 7.42 1.82 -17.88
C THR A 157 6.48 2.87 -18.46
N PHE A 158 6.81 4.14 -18.29
CA PHE A 158 6.04 5.24 -18.88
C PHE A 158 6.32 5.38 -20.37
N SER A 159 5.26 5.42 -21.20
CA SER A 159 5.36 5.59 -22.65
C SER A 159 5.72 7.01 -23.09
N GLY A 160 5.55 8.00 -22.21
CA GLY A 160 5.69 9.42 -22.53
C GLY A 160 4.51 10.03 -23.30
N GLU A 161 3.48 9.26 -23.61
CA GLU A 161 2.29 9.73 -24.36
C GLU A 161 1.61 10.93 -23.67
N HIS A 162 1.44 10.85 -22.35
CA HIS A 162 0.76 11.89 -21.55
C HIS A 162 1.72 12.86 -20.86
N ALA A 163 3.02 12.54 -20.84
CA ALA A 163 4.07 13.36 -20.25
C ALA A 163 5.42 12.98 -20.88
N HIS A 164 5.78 13.65 -21.97
CA HIS A 164 6.95 13.28 -22.80
C HIS A 164 8.27 13.28 -22.02
N TRP A 165 8.40 14.10 -20.95
CA TRP A 165 9.61 14.17 -20.13
C TRP A 165 9.83 12.98 -19.20
N VAL A 166 8.87 12.08 -19.06
CA VAL A 166 9.02 10.80 -18.33
C VAL A 166 9.07 9.60 -19.27
N ASN A 167 9.20 9.79 -20.58
CA ASN A 167 9.29 8.71 -21.55
C ASN A 167 10.44 7.75 -21.21
N GLY A 168 10.14 6.46 -21.13
CA GLY A 168 11.10 5.40 -20.80
C GLY A 168 11.48 5.31 -19.32
N VAL A 169 10.87 6.10 -18.45
CA VAL A 169 11.10 5.98 -17.00
C VAL A 169 10.50 4.68 -16.50
N VAL A 170 11.33 3.85 -15.87
CA VAL A 170 10.92 2.64 -15.17
C VAL A 170 10.60 2.99 -13.74
N MET A 171 9.33 2.83 -13.34
CA MET A 171 8.83 3.23 -12.03
C MET A 171 8.49 2.00 -11.18
N PRO A 172 8.96 1.93 -9.92
CA PRO A 172 8.50 0.93 -8.98
C PRO A 172 6.99 0.95 -8.77
N VAL A 173 6.37 -0.23 -8.85
CA VAL A 173 4.93 -0.45 -8.63
C VAL A 173 4.69 -1.18 -7.32
N VAL A 174 5.51 -2.19 -7.03
CA VAL A 174 5.42 -2.99 -5.82
C VAL A 174 6.78 -3.03 -5.14
N TRP A 175 6.79 -2.75 -3.84
CA TRP A 175 8.00 -2.89 -3.03
C TRP A 175 7.73 -3.34 -1.62
N LYS A 176 8.79 -3.79 -0.97
CA LYS A 176 8.84 -4.09 0.46
C LYS A 176 10.09 -3.50 1.09
N ARG A 177 10.04 -3.26 2.39
CA ARG A 177 11.16 -2.74 3.17
C ARG A 177 11.00 -3.04 4.65
N MET A 178 12.00 -2.68 5.43
CA MET A 178 11.92 -2.68 6.88
C MET A 178 11.81 -1.23 7.39
N TRP A 179 11.03 -1.07 8.45
CA TRP A 179 11.03 0.12 9.30
C TRP A 179 11.38 -0.31 10.72
N ASP A 180 12.66 -0.21 11.09
CA ASP A 180 13.23 -0.86 12.27
C ASP A 180 12.87 -2.36 12.29
N LYS A 181 12.01 -2.82 13.20
CA LYS A 181 11.58 -4.22 13.29
C LYS A 181 10.34 -4.56 12.46
N GLY A 182 9.61 -3.55 12.00
CA GLY A 182 8.37 -3.71 11.23
C GLY A 182 8.63 -3.95 9.75
N ARG A 183 7.82 -4.84 9.16
CA ARG A 183 7.81 -5.08 7.72
C ARG A 183 6.81 -4.13 7.07
N VAL A 184 7.22 -3.45 6.02
CA VAL A 184 6.38 -2.53 5.27
C VAL A 184 6.25 -3.02 3.83
N PHE A 185 5.03 -3.18 3.37
CA PHE A 185 4.69 -3.55 2.00
C PHE A 185 3.82 -2.47 1.37
N TYR A 186 4.12 -2.17 0.11
CA TYR A 186 3.33 -1.24 -0.69
C TYR A 186 3.14 -1.73 -2.11
N SER A 187 1.95 -1.48 -2.67
CA SER A 187 1.62 -1.62 -4.08
C SER A 187 0.96 -0.34 -4.59
N SER A 188 1.37 0.19 -5.74
CA SER A 188 0.72 1.34 -6.36
C SER A 188 -0.56 0.98 -7.14
N LEU A 189 -0.93 -0.30 -7.18
CA LEU A 189 -2.15 -0.80 -7.81
C LEU A 189 -3.37 -0.59 -6.91
N GLY A 190 -4.58 -0.65 -7.48
CA GLY A 190 -5.81 -0.61 -6.69
C GLY A 190 -6.37 0.79 -6.46
N HIS A 191 -6.51 1.57 -7.54
CA HIS A 191 -7.19 2.88 -7.53
C HIS A 191 -8.62 2.76 -6.99
N VAL A 192 -9.37 1.78 -7.49
CA VAL A 192 -10.74 1.47 -7.05
C VAL A 192 -10.90 -0.03 -6.80
N ALA A 193 -11.97 -0.41 -6.13
CA ALA A 193 -12.22 -1.79 -5.72
C ALA A 193 -12.17 -2.80 -6.88
N ARG A 194 -12.70 -2.44 -8.07
CA ARG A 194 -12.69 -3.29 -9.26
C ARG A 194 -11.29 -3.58 -9.82
N ASP A 195 -10.28 -2.80 -9.49
CA ASP A 195 -8.91 -3.07 -9.94
C ASP A 195 -8.39 -4.40 -9.38
N PHE A 196 -8.97 -4.85 -8.26
CA PHE A 196 -8.69 -6.15 -7.68
C PHE A 196 -9.48 -7.31 -8.33
N ASP A 197 -10.22 -7.06 -9.41
CA ASP A 197 -10.71 -8.10 -10.31
C ASP A 197 -9.55 -8.64 -11.18
N VAL A 198 -8.43 -7.90 -11.31
CA VAL A 198 -7.18 -8.39 -11.88
C VAL A 198 -6.53 -9.34 -10.88
N PRO A 199 -6.43 -10.66 -11.21
CA PRO A 199 -6.02 -11.67 -10.24
C PRO A 199 -4.63 -11.42 -9.66
N GLU A 200 -3.68 -10.99 -10.49
CA GLU A 200 -2.30 -10.70 -10.11
C GLU A 200 -2.22 -9.54 -9.12
N ALA A 201 -2.96 -8.45 -9.37
CA ALA A 201 -3.00 -7.29 -8.49
C ALA A 201 -3.55 -7.66 -7.10
N LYS A 202 -4.64 -8.44 -7.07
CA LYS A 202 -5.24 -8.94 -5.84
C LYS A 202 -4.32 -9.88 -5.07
N GLU A 203 -3.69 -10.82 -5.78
CA GLU A 203 -2.79 -11.81 -5.18
C GLU A 203 -1.54 -11.15 -4.60
N ILE A 204 -0.94 -10.20 -5.31
CA ILE A 204 0.19 -9.39 -4.82
C ILE A 204 -0.17 -8.69 -3.50
N GLN A 205 -1.34 -8.05 -3.46
CA GLN A 205 -1.78 -7.35 -2.25
C GLN A 205 -2.01 -8.31 -1.07
N ILE A 206 -2.63 -9.46 -1.30
CA ILE A 206 -2.84 -10.49 -0.28
C ILE A 206 -1.51 -11.02 0.24
N ARG A 207 -0.60 -11.41 -0.65
CA ARG A 207 0.72 -11.95 -0.27
C ARG A 207 1.55 -10.90 0.44
N GLY A 208 1.48 -9.63 0.01
CA GLY A 208 2.14 -8.51 0.66
C GLY A 208 1.67 -8.32 2.11
N MET A 209 0.36 -8.37 2.36
CA MET A 209 -0.21 -8.32 3.71
C MET A 209 0.26 -9.51 4.56
N MET A 210 0.29 -10.72 3.99
CA MET A 210 0.77 -11.91 4.71
C MET A 210 2.26 -11.80 5.05
N TRP A 211 3.09 -11.31 4.11
CA TRP A 211 4.51 -11.11 4.33
C TRP A 211 4.78 -10.04 5.39
N ALA A 212 4.05 -8.93 5.36
CA ALA A 212 4.24 -7.84 6.33
C ALA A 212 3.82 -8.25 7.75
N SER A 213 2.81 -9.11 7.90
CA SER A 213 2.29 -9.55 9.20
C SER A 213 3.35 -10.29 10.03
N ARG A 214 3.58 -9.84 11.26
CA ARG A 214 4.42 -10.53 12.24
C ARG A 214 3.74 -11.78 12.81
#